data_a6e529b9ba8ee55b40d827ac9e2c7caf
#
_entry.id   a6e529b9ba8ee55b40d827ac9e2c7caf
#
_cell.length_a   1.000
_cell.length_b   1.000
_cell.length_c   1.000
_cell.angle_alpha   90.00
_cell.angle_beta   90.00
_cell.angle_gamma   90.00
#
_symmetry.space_group_name_H-M   'P 1'
#
loop_
_entity.id
_entity.type
_entity.pdbx_description
1 polymer ?
#
loop_
_entity_poly.entity_id
_entity_poly.type
_entity_poly.pdbx_seq_one_letter_code
_entity_poly.pdbx_strand_id
1 'polypeptide(L)'
;GNGWTRGVKSGGEATIIDEMGNALPQYRASSAAKVSADGILAKHQTEAAIAEGIESNSAYKNRRSSLMTLRGVQNLYLAGLTIRNPAFHGVMALESKNITLNGLVHQTFDGNNADGVEFGNSQNALVFNNFFDTGDDCVNFAAGFGKGAETFHQQPQSGAWIFNNYFRKGHGAVVTGSHTGAWIENVRAEDNVMYMTDVGLRMKSRPYYGGGVRNVLFRHNAMKDIAKEPFVFTIKYSADVNDTTPADEPAQFRDVQVQDVTVDGTSAKHSILIDGMTVAEMAESFGLTYSRDAYHQNLRFSNVSFRNTKATSISFLHDSQFDEVTFANTPQAWAFFAVNDVTLADSLHQQSITRGEKDKLILEGAMK
;
A
#
# COMPACT_ATOMS: atom_id res chain seq x y z
N GLY A 1 -3.25 -20.35 -16.22
CA GLY A 1 -3.92 -19.39 -17.07
C GLY A 1 -2.95 -18.69 -18.00
N ASN A 2 -3.41 -18.42 -19.19
CA ASN A 2 -2.65 -17.75 -20.24
C ASN A 2 -3.24 -16.37 -20.51
N GLY A 3 -2.54 -15.52 -21.19
CA GLY A 3 -3.09 -14.24 -21.61
C GLY A 3 -2.91 -13.11 -20.63
N TRP A 4 -1.82 -13.14 -19.96
CA TRP A 4 -1.50 -12.14 -18.97
C TRP A 4 -0.87 -10.91 -19.55
N THR A 5 -1.16 -9.80 -18.97
CA THR A 5 -0.57 -8.55 -19.40
C THR A 5 0.70 -8.26 -18.62
N ARG A 6 1.75 -7.97 -19.36
CA ARG A 6 2.94 -7.30 -18.86
C ARG A 6 2.90 -5.87 -19.37
N GLY A 7 3.06 -4.90 -18.51
CA GLY A 7 3.10 -3.52 -18.95
C GLY A 7 2.76 -2.51 -17.85
N VAL A 8 2.71 -1.26 -18.25
CA VAL A 8 2.51 -0.14 -17.34
C VAL A 8 1.11 -0.16 -16.77
N LYS A 9 1.01 -0.19 -15.47
CA LYS A 9 -0.23 -0.26 -14.72
C LYS A 9 -1.18 0.91 -14.98
N SER A 10 -0.66 2.09 -15.25
CA SER A 10 -1.42 3.32 -15.43
C SER A 10 -1.06 4.01 -16.74
N GLY A 11 -1.83 3.73 -17.77
CA GLY A 11 -1.87 4.56 -18.97
C GLY A 11 -0.83 4.28 -20.06
N GLY A 12 -0.09 3.19 -20.00
CA GLY A 12 0.83 2.77 -21.05
C GLY A 12 0.28 1.65 -21.94
N GLU A 13 1.00 1.34 -23.00
CA GLU A 13 0.71 0.21 -23.87
C GLU A 13 0.94 -1.12 -23.11
N ALA A 14 -0.02 -2.01 -23.09
CA ALA A 14 0.09 -3.31 -22.46
C ALA A 14 0.52 -4.39 -23.45
N THR A 15 1.44 -5.24 -23.03
CA THR A 15 1.88 -6.41 -23.78
C THR A 15 1.25 -7.67 -23.17
N ILE A 16 0.59 -8.47 -24.00
CA ILE A 16 0.09 -9.78 -23.61
C ILE A 16 1.25 -10.77 -23.73
N ILE A 17 1.38 -11.63 -22.74
CA ILE A 17 2.43 -12.66 -22.69
C ILE A 17 1.83 -14.06 -22.68
N ASP A 18 2.57 -15.02 -23.16
CA ASP A 18 2.25 -16.45 -23.00
C ASP A 18 2.56 -16.95 -21.60
N GLU A 19 2.32 -18.23 -21.34
CA GLU A 19 2.59 -18.88 -20.05
C GLU A 19 4.07 -18.91 -19.68
N MET A 20 4.96 -18.71 -20.66
CA MET A 20 6.41 -18.65 -20.47
C MET A 20 6.90 -17.22 -20.21
N GLY A 21 6.01 -16.23 -20.28
CA GLY A 21 6.36 -14.82 -20.16
C GLY A 21 6.86 -14.17 -21.45
N ASN A 22 6.74 -14.84 -22.61
CA ASN A 22 7.11 -14.27 -23.90
C ASN A 22 6.03 -13.33 -24.40
N ALA A 23 6.44 -12.20 -24.97
CA ALA A 23 5.51 -11.24 -25.54
C ALA A 23 4.76 -11.80 -26.74
N LEU A 24 3.46 -11.54 -26.79
CA LEU A 24 2.59 -11.83 -27.93
C LEU A 24 2.21 -10.49 -28.60
N PRO A 25 3.07 -9.94 -29.48
CA PRO A 25 2.93 -8.58 -30.00
C PRO A 25 1.64 -8.36 -30.80
N GLN A 26 1.06 -9.41 -31.35
CA GLN A 26 -0.23 -9.36 -32.08
C GLN A 26 -1.41 -8.99 -31.15
N TYR A 27 -1.25 -9.08 -29.85
CA TYR A 27 -2.30 -8.80 -28.85
C TYR A 27 -1.94 -7.60 -27.99
N ARG A 28 -1.57 -6.49 -28.60
CA ARG A 28 -1.30 -5.24 -27.90
C ARG A 28 -2.58 -4.48 -27.60
N ALA A 29 -2.61 -3.84 -26.45
CA ALA A 29 -3.67 -2.91 -26.09
C ALA A 29 -3.11 -1.53 -25.75
N SER A 30 -3.90 -0.50 -25.98
CA SER A 30 -3.52 0.90 -25.73
C SER A 30 -3.31 1.24 -24.25
N SER A 31 -3.75 0.40 -23.35
CA SER A 31 -3.44 0.50 -21.92
C SER A 31 -3.67 -0.83 -21.23
N ALA A 32 -2.95 -1.09 -20.15
CA ALA A 32 -3.14 -2.27 -19.31
C ALA A 32 -4.56 -2.37 -18.74
N ALA A 33 -5.25 -1.23 -18.53
CA ALA A 33 -6.62 -1.19 -18.04
C ALA A 33 -7.66 -1.70 -19.04
N LYS A 34 -7.32 -1.72 -20.34
CA LYS A 34 -8.21 -2.18 -21.43
C LYS A 34 -8.02 -3.65 -21.78
N VAL A 35 -7.05 -4.31 -21.16
CA VAL A 35 -6.78 -5.72 -21.41
C VAL A 35 -7.09 -6.47 -20.13
N SER A 36 -8.00 -7.40 -20.21
CA SER A 36 -8.08 -8.39 -19.16
C SER A 36 -6.93 -9.36 -19.31
N ALA A 37 -6.75 -10.13 -18.31
CA ALA A 37 -5.71 -11.12 -18.26
C ALA A 37 -5.74 -12.12 -19.42
N ASP A 38 -6.88 -12.38 -19.99
CA ASP A 38 -7.06 -13.35 -21.08
C ASP A 38 -7.04 -12.72 -22.47
N GLY A 39 -6.63 -11.46 -22.58
CA GLY A 39 -6.52 -10.79 -23.86
C GLY A 39 -7.81 -10.87 -24.70
N ILE A 40 -7.78 -11.65 -25.79
CA ILE A 40 -8.92 -11.81 -26.67
C ILE A 40 -10.14 -12.42 -25.97
N LEU A 41 -9.95 -13.43 -25.10
CA LEU A 41 -11.04 -14.05 -24.35
C LEU A 41 -11.81 -13.05 -23.50
N ALA A 42 -11.12 -12.12 -22.90
CA ALA A 42 -11.76 -11.10 -22.10
C ALA A 42 -12.51 -10.07 -22.93
N LYS A 43 -12.05 -9.77 -24.12
CA LYS A 43 -12.80 -8.96 -25.04
C LYS A 43 -14.14 -9.63 -25.37
N HIS A 44 -14.13 -10.91 -25.71
CA HIS A 44 -15.34 -11.68 -25.98
C HIS A 44 -16.27 -11.76 -24.76
N GLN A 45 -15.73 -11.98 -23.58
CA GLN A 45 -16.54 -11.97 -22.35
C GLN A 45 -17.16 -10.60 -22.08
N THR A 46 -16.45 -9.53 -22.38
CA THR A 46 -16.97 -8.16 -22.24
C THR A 46 -18.09 -7.88 -23.24
N GLU A 47 -17.94 -8.29 -24.48
CA GLU A 47 -18.97 -8.18 -25.52
C GLU A 47 -20.23 -8.98 -25.16
N ALA A 48 -20.08 -10.19 -24.64
CA ALA A 48 -21.19 -10.98 -24.14
C ALA A 48 -21.90 -10.29 -22.96
N ALA A 49 -21.13 -9.69 -22.03
CA ALA A 49 -21.72 -8.95 -20.91
C ALA A 49 -22.52 -7.72 -21.36
N ILE A 50 -22.02 -7.00 -22.39
CA ILE A 50 -22.75 -5.88 -22.99
C ILE A 50 -24.04 -6.37 -23.64
N ALA A 51 -24.00 -7.48 -24.38
CA ALA A 51 -25.16 -8.09 -24.98
C ALA A 51 -26.23 -8.52 -23.98
N GLU A 52 -25.81 -8.89 -22.77
CA GLU A 52 -26.69 -9.18 -21.64
C GLU A 52 -27.16 -7.95 -20.87
N GLY A 53 -26.83 -6.73 -21.34
CA GLY A 53 -27.20 -5.49 -20.69
C GLY A 53 -26.37 -5.12 -19.46
N ILE A 54 -25.22 -5.75 -19.28
CA ILE A 54 -24.27 -5.42 -18.20
C ILE A 54 -23.33 -4.33 -18.70
N GLU A 55 -23.23 -3.20 -18.00
CA GLU A 55 -22.35 -2.09 -18.38
C GLU A 55 -20.89 -2.52 -18.47
N SER A 56 -20.25 -2.21 -19.59
CA SER A 56 -19.00 -2.80 -20.04
C SER A 56 -17.79 -2.60 -19.12
N ASN A 57 -17.65 -1.45 -18.50
CA ASN A 57 -16.44 -1.14 -17.74
C ASN A 57 -16.38 -1.81 -16.37
N SER A 58 -17.47 -1.86 -15.64
CA SER A 58 -17.53 -2.55 -14.35
C SER A 58 -17.53 -4.07 -14.54
N ALA A 59 -18.22 -4.59 -15.54
CA ALA A 59 -18.21 -6.01 -15.87
C ALA A 59 -16.79 -6.51 -16.24
N TYR A 60 -16.04 -5.69 -16.96
CA TYR A 60 -14.68 -6.00 -17.35
C TYR A 60 -13.73 -6.09 -16.14
N LYS A 61 -13.74 -5.09 -15.26
CA LYS A 61 -12.93 -5.10 -14.04
C LYS A 61 -13.29 -6.26 -13.11
N ASN A 62 -14.57 -6.61 -13.03
CA ASN A 62 -15.08 -7.64 -12.14
C ASN A 62 -14.92 -9.07 -12.68
N ARG A 63 -14.52 -9.25 -13.92
CA ARG A 63 -14.39 -10.58 -14.55
C ARG A 63 -12.98 -11.15 -14.54
N ARG A 64 -11.98 -10.34 -14.18
CA ARG A 64 -10.66 -10.87 -13.91
C ARG A 64 -10.67 -11.57 -12.56
N SER A 65 -10.42 -12.84 -12.53
CA SER A 65 -10.37 -13.59 -11.27
C SER A 65 -8.97 -13.58 -10.66
N SER A 66 -8.91 -13.48 -9.36
CA SER A 66 -7.71 -13.86 -8.61
C SER A 66 -7.41 -15.35 -8.87
N LEU A 67 -6.14 -15.73 -8.78
CA LEU A 67 -5.77 -17.14 -8.97
C LEU A 67 -6.40 -18.02 -7.91
N MET A 68 -6.40 -17.54 -6.67
CA MET A 68 -7.11 -18.16 -5.55
C MET A 68 -7.92 -17.10 -4.80
N THR A 69 -9.22 -17.33 -4.67
CA THR A 69 -10.10 -16.54 -3.80
C THR A 69 -10.66 -17.45 -2.72
N LEU A 70 -10.36 -17.11 -1.48
CA LEU A 70 -10.73 -17.87 -0.28
C LEU A 70 -11.62 -16.97 0.58
N ARG A 71 -12.86 -17.33 0.78
CA ARG A 71 -13.81 -16.55 1.58
C ARG A 71 -14.38 -17.38 2.72
N GLY A 72 -14.38 -16.80 3.92
CA GLY A 72 -14.93 -17.46 5.12
C GLY A 72 -14.15 -18.68 5.57
N VAL A 73 -12.90 -18.83 5.13
CA VAL A 73 -12.06 -19.99 5.46
C VAL A 73 -11.47 -19.82 6.87
N GLN A 74 -11.43 -20.91 7.61
CA GLN A 74 -10.77 -20.95 8.93
C GLN A 74 -9.65 -21.98 8.94
N ASN A 75 -8.53 -21.61 9.58
CA ASN A 75 -7.36 -22.48 9.73
C ASN A 75 -6.75 -22.92 8.39
N LEU A 76 -6.50 -21.96 7.50
CA LEU A 76 -5.84 -22.20 6.22
C LEU A 76 -4.32 -22.30 6.40
N TYR A 77 -3.71 -23.30 5.78
CA TYR A 77 -2.26 -23.40 5.62
C TYR A 77 -1.92 -23.64 4.14
N LEU A 78 -1.24 -22.68 3.53
CA LEU A 78 -0.69 -22.79 2.18
C LEU A 78 0.84 -22.76 2.27
N ALA A 79 1.49 -23.75 1.69
CA ALA A 79 2.94 -23.84 1.71
C ALA A 79 3.53 -24.42 0.43
N GLY A 80 4.75 -23.99 0.09
CA GLY A 80 5.57 -24.58 -0.97
C GLY A 80 4.99 -24.46 -2.38
N LEU A 81 4.11 -23.49 -2.64
CA LEU A 81 3.50 -23.30 -3.94
C LEU A 81 4.17 -22.16 -4.72
N THR A 82 4.22 -22.27 -6.03
CA THR A 82 4.53 -21.16 -6.92
C THR A 82 3.23 -20.57 -7.48
N ILE A 83 2.98 -19.30 -7.16
CA ILE A 83 1.85 -18.50 -7.62
C ILE A 83 2.29 -17.72 -8.84
N ARG A 84 1.72 -18.03 -10.00
CA ARG A 84 2.24 -17.50 -11.25
C ARG A 84 1.14 -17.05 -12.19
N ASN A 85 1.38 -15.93 -12.89
CA ASN A 85 0.52 -15.39 -13.93
C ASN A 85 -0.98 -15.33 -13.54
N PRO A 86 -1.36 -14.65 -12.44
CA PRO A 86 -2.76 -14.46 -12.11
C PRO A 86 -3.41 -13.49 -13.09
N ALA A 87 -4.72 -13.61 -13.23
CA ALA A 87 -5.50 -12.65 -14.01
C ALA A 87 -5.71 -11.32 -13.27
N PHE A 88 -5.67 -11.37 -11.95
CA PHE A 88 -5.87 -10.27 -11.04
C PHE A 88 -4.91 -10.46 -9.86
N HIS A 89 -5.37 -10.69 -8.64
CA HIS A 89 -4.48 -11.00 -7.52
C HIS A 89 -4.01 -12.46 -7.52
N GLY A 90 -2.91 -12.75 -6.88
CA GLY A 90 -2.43 -14.11 -6.67
C GLY A 90 -3.32 -14.86 -5.70
N VAL A 91 -3.21 -14.55 -4.41
CA VAL A 91 -4.05 -15.11 -3.34
C VAL A 91 -4.90 -14.00 -2.74
N MET A 92 -6.19 -14.22 -2.63
CA MET A 92 -7.12 -13.29 -2.00
C MET A 92 -7.86 -14.01 -0.88
N ALA A 93 -7.67 -13.58 0.36
CA ALA A 93 -8.32 -14.15 1.53
C ALA A 93 -9.30 -13.12 2.13
N LEU A 94 -10.57 -13.41 2.07
CA LEU A 94 -11.66 -12.53 2.48
C LEU A 94 -12.42 -13.12 3.67
N GLU A 95 -12.70 -12.29 4.69
CA GLU A 95 -13.54 -12.70 5.83
C GLU A 95 -13.08 -14.02 6.47
N SER A 96 -11.78 -14.28 6.43
CA SER A 96 -11.16 -15.54 6.80
C SER A 96 -10.33 -15.40 8.09
N LYS A 97 -10.04 -16.52 8.76
CA LYS A 97 -9.31 -16.52 10.05
C LYS A 97 -8.21 -17.56 10.09
N ASN A 98 -7.13 -17.23 10.82
CA ASN A 98 -5.98 -18.11 11.04
C ASN A 98 -5.39 -18.59 9.72
N ILE A 99 -4.86 -17.69 8.95
CA ILE A 99 -4.31 -17.94 7.60
C ILE A 99 -2.80 -17.96 7.69
N THR A 100 -2.18 -19.05 7.27
CA THR A 100 -0.74 -19.19 7.22
C THR A 100 -0.27 -19.39 5.79
N LEU A 101 0.63 -18.51 5.35
CA LEU A 101 1.29 -18.57 4.04
C LEU A 101 2.79 -18.72 4.26
N ASN A 102 3.33 -19.89 3.91
CA ASN A 102 4.71 -20.25 4.20
C ASN A 102 5.46 -20.78 2.97
N GLY A 103 6.58 -20.18 2.64
CA GLY A 103 7.43 -20.66 1.55
C GLY A 103 6.79 -20.60 0.18
N LEU A 104 5.93 -19.62 -0.06
CA LEU A 104 5.32 -19.37 -1.37
C LEU A 104 6.29 -18.57 -2.25
N VAL A 105 6.25 -18.83 -3.54
CA VAL A 105 6.96 -18.06 -4.55
C VAL A 105 5.94 -17.34 -5.44
N HIS A 106 5.81 -16.03 -5.26
CA HIS A 106 4.94 -15.20 -6.07
C HIS A 106 5.72 -14.64 -7.27
N GLN A 107 5.34 -15.06 -8.46
CA GLN A 107 5.90 -14.62 -9.75
C GLN A 107 4.79 -14.06 -10.63
N THR A 108 4.19 -12.98 -10.18
CA THR A 108 3.13 -12.28 -10.91
C THR A 108 3.71 -11.19 -11.82
N PHE A 109 5.00 -10.91 -11.64
CA PHE A 109 5.82 -10.01 -12.46
C PHE A 109 5.17 -8.63 -12.64
N ASP A 110 5.10 -8.13 -13.86
CA ASP A 110 4.51 -6.84 -14.18
C ASP A 110 3.01 -6.93 -14.55
N GLY A 111 2.33 -7.97 -14.10
CA GLY A 111 0.89 -8.13 -14.35
C GLY A 111 0.07 -7.00 -13.73
N ASN A 112 -0.93 -6.50 -14.45
CA ASN A 112 -1.77 -5.41 -13.97
C ASN A 112 -2.67 -5.86 -12.80
N ASN A 113 -2.60 -5.20 -11.66
CA ASN A 113 -3.26 -5.59 -10.41
C ASN A 113 -2.92 -7.02 -9.97
N ALA A 114 -1.73 -7.48 -10.29
CA ALA A 114 -1.28 -8.81 -9.94
C ALA A 114 -0.55 -8.78 -8.59
N ASP A 115 -1.33 -8.52 -7.55
CA ASP A 115 -0.88 -8.55 -6.15
C ASP A 115 -0.39 -9.95 -5.77
N GLY A 116 0.52 -10.03 -4.84
CA GLY A 116 0.92 -11.32 -4.28
C GLY A 116 -0.19 -11.92 -3.44
N VAL A 117 -0.50 -11.27 -2.33
CA VAL A 117 -1.56 -11.66 -1.40
C VAL A 117 -2.39 -10.44 -1.01
N GLU A 118 -3.70 -10.57 -1.00
CA GLU A 118 -4.62 -9.60 -0.41
C GLU A 118 -5.46 -10.23 0.70
N PHE A 119 -5.51 -9.57 1.84
CA PHE A 119 -6.38 -9.91 2.96
C PHE A 119 -7.49 -8.87 3.08
N GLY A 120 -8.74 -9.30 3.07
CA GLY A 120 -9.90 -8.43 3.24
C GLY A 120 -10.75 -8.82 4.44
N ASN A 121 -10.89 -7.93 5.45
CA ASN A 121 -11.69 -8.16 6.66
C ASN A 121 -11.41 -9.51 7.36
N SER A 122 -10.16 -9.95 7.29
CA SER A 122 -9.69 -11.24 7.81
C SER A 122 -8.92 -11.06 9.12
N GLN A 123 -8.72 -12.14 9.87
CA GLN A 123 -8.02 -12.09 11.15
C GLN A 123 -6.93 -13.14 11.25
N ASN A 124 -5.85 -12.81 11.93
CA ASN A 124 -4.73 -13.68 12.26
C ASN A 124 -4.04 -14.27 11.03
N ALA A 125 -3.31 -13.43 10.28
CA ALA A 125 -2.51 -13.85 9.14
C ALA A 125 -1.04 -14.05 9.55
N LEU A 126 -0.43 -15.15 9.16
CA LEU A 126 1.01 -15.40 9.23
C LEU A 126 1.56 -15.50 7.80
N VAL A 127 2.51 -14.63 7.45
CA VAL A 127 3.10 -14.57 6.11
C VAL A 127 4.62 -14.61 6.25
N PHE A 128 5.24 -15.75 5.99
CA PHE A 128 6.68 -15.90 6.23
C PHE A 128 7.38 -16.83 5.26
N ASN A 129 8.69 -16.65 5.13
CA ASN A 129 9.54 -17.41 4.22
C ASN A 129 9.11 -17.32 2.74
N ASN A 130 8.39 -16.27 2.34
CA ASN A 130 7.91 -16.13 0.98
C ASN A 130 8.86 -15.28 0.13
N PHE A 131 8.80 -15.51 -1.16
CA PHE A 131 9.43 -14.68 -2.19
C PHE A 131 8.35 -13.96 -2.99
N PHE A 132 8.52 -12.65 -3.18
CA PHE A 132 7.58 -11.83 -3.94
C PHE A 132 8.29 -11.11 -5.09
N ASP A 133 7.82 -11.34 -6.31
CA ASP A 133 8.10 -10.55 -7.50
C ASP A 133 6.75 -10.28 -8.18
N THR A 134 6.13 -9.15 -7.84
CA THR A 134 4.73 -8.90 -8.15
C THR A 134 4.55 -7.68 -9.04
N GLY A 135 3.44 -7.67 -9.77
CA GLY A 135 3.07 -6.55 -10.63
C GLY A 135 2.32 -5.45 -9.90
N ASP A 136 1.77 -5.76 -8.72
CA ASP A 136 1.14 -4.82 -7.81
C ASP A 136 1.65 -5.04 -6.38
N ASP A 137 0.86 -4.75 -5.36
CA ASP A 137 1.25 -4.87 -3.96
C ASP A 137 1.64 -6.32 -3.60
N CYS A 138 2.72 -6.51 -2.84
CA CYS A 138 3.17 -7.86 -2.48
C CYS A 138 2.27 -8.48 -1.42
N VAL A 139 2.09 -7.79 -0.29
CA VAL A 139 1.14 -8.15 0.77
C VAL A 139 0.28 -6.93 1.05
N ASN A 140 -1.02 -7.03 0.76
CA ASN A 140 -1.97 -5.96 0.94
C ASN A 140 -3.09 -6.34 1.93
N PHE A 141 -3.57 -5.34 2.66
CA PHE A 141 -4.67 -5.46 3.62
C PHE A 141 -5.77 -4.45 3.28
N ALA A 142 -7.03 -4.89 3.30
CA ALA A 142 -8.19 -4.08 3.03
C ALA A 142 -9.31 -4.33 4.06
N ALA A 143 -10.13 -3.32 4.35
CA ALA A 143 -11.18 -3.41 5.38
C ALA A 143 -12.42 -2.58 5.02
N GLY A 144 -12.97 -2.77 3.83
CA GLY A 144 -14.14 -2.03 3.39
C GLY A 144 -13.93 -0.51 3.24
N PHE A 145 -14.97 0.21 2.88
CA PHE A 145 -14.88 1.65 2.65
C PHE A 145 -16.19 2.39 2.89
N GLY A 146 -16.07 3.64 3.35
CA GLY A 146 -17.18 4.55 3.55
C GLY A 146 -18.21 4.05 4.58
N LYS A 147 -19.38 4.62 4.53
CA LYS A 147 -20.51 4.27 5.41
C LYS A 147 -20.94 2.82 5.29
N GLY A 148 -20.65 2.16 4.16
CA GLY A 148 -20.94 0.74 3.96
C GLY A 148 -20.21 -0.17 4.93
N ALA A 149 -18.98 0.18 5.31
CA ALA A 149 -18.22 -0.60 6.29
C ALA A 149 -18.95 -0.69 7.65
N GLU A 150 -19.57 0.41 8.08
CA GLU A 150 -20.36 0.47 9.32
C GLU A 150 -21.73 -0.20 9.15
N THR A 151 -22.45 0.14 8.06
CA THR A 151 -23.81 -0.38 7.78
C THR A 151 -23.85 -1.89 7.66
N PHE A 152 -22.82 -2.49 7.08
CA PHE A 152 -22.71 -3.95 6.96
C PHE A 152 -21.96 -4.60 8.12
N HIS A 153 -21.62 -3.84 9.17
CA HIS A 153 -20.88 -4.31 10.33
C HIS A 153 -19.63 -5.12 9.96
N GLN A 154 -18.90 -4.65 8.98
CA GLN A 154 -17.68 -5.31 8.52
C GLN A 154 -16.66 -5.41 9.65
N GLN A 155 -16.05 -6.57 9.78
CA GLN A 155 -15.00 -6.77 10.78
C GLN A 155 -13.72 -6.05 10.33
N PRO A 156 -12.91 -5.55 11.28
CA PRO A 156 -11.58 -5.06 10.97
C PRO A 156 -10.73 -6.11 10.25
N GLN A 157 -9.82 -5.67 9.41
CA GLN A 157 -8.68 -6.50 9.03
C GLN A 157 -7.68 -6.46 10.19
N SER A 158 -7.55 -7.53 10.95
CA SER A 158 -6.82 -7.49 12.22
C SER A 158 -5.90 -8.69 12.45
N GLY A 159 -4.73 -8.41 13.02
CA GLY A 159 -3.76 -9.43 13.38
C GLY A 159 -3.02 -10.00 12.17
N ALA A 160 -1.88 -9.43 11.85
CA ALA A 160 -1.00 -9.96 10.81
C ALA A 160 0.45 -9.95 11.29
N TRP A 161 1.17 -11.03 11.02
CA TRP A 161 2.60 -11.10 11.23
C TRP A 161 3.29 -11.52 9.93
N ILE A 162 4.09 -10.58 9.40
CA ILE A 162 4.79 -10.69 8.12
C ILE A 162 6.29 -10.69 8.44
N PHE A 163 6.96 -11.84 8.29
CA PHE A 163 8.37 -11.92 8.69
C PHE A 163 9.17 -12.87 7.81
N ASN A 164 10.49 -12.61 7.76
CA ASN A 164 11.43 -13.42 7.00
C ASN A 164 11.02 -13.63 5.53
N ASN A 165 10.48 -12.58 4.88
CA ASN A 165 10.14 -12.60 3.47
C ASN A 165 11.18 -11.83 2.66
N TYR A 166 11.33 -12.19 1.40
CA TYR A 166 12.07 -11.43 0.43
C TYR A 166 11.12 -10.81 -0.61
N PHE A 167 10.98 -9.51 -0.55
CA PHE A 167 10.24 -8.71 -1.50
C PHE A 167 11.20 -8.17 -2.55
N ARG A 168 11.23 -8.82 -3.72
CA ARG A 168 12.15 -8.44 -4.78
C ARG A 168 11.63 -7.28 -5.60
N LYS A 169 10.33 -7.25 -5.88
CA LYS A 169 9.67 -6.23 -6.70
C LYS A 169 8.17 -6.24 -6.40
N GLY A 170 7.54 -5.11 -6.55
CA GLY A 170 6.10 -4.92 -6.37
C GLY A 170 5.76 -3.46 -6.17
N HIS A 171 4.48 -3.12 -6.20
CA HIS A 171 4.04 -1.74 -6.03
C HIS A 171 4.15 -1.27 -4.57
N GLY A 172 4.13 -2.18 -3.63
CA GLY A 172 4.48 -1.98 -2.22
C GLY A 172 4.79 -3.32 -1.58
N ALA A 173 5.76 -3.39 -0.66
CA ALA A 173 6.09 -4.64 0.01
C ALA A 173 5.04 -4.99 1.05
N VAL A 174 4.80 -4.10 2.02
CA VAL A 174 3.73 -4.23 3.01
C VAL A 174 2.79 -3.04 2.84
N VAL A 175 1.53 -3.33 2.52
CA VAL A 175 0.56 -2.32 2.13
C VAL A 175 -0.72 -2.45 2.94
N THR A 176 -1.24 -1.33 3.41
CA THR A 176 -2.55 -1.24 4.07
C THR A 176 -3.43 -0.26 3.30
N GLY A 177 -4.57 -0.73 2.87
CA GLY A 177 -5.53 0.08 2.09
C GLY A 177 -5.53 -0.29 0.59
N SER A 178 -6.25 0.50 -0.20
CA SER A 178 -6.91 1.78 0.11
C SER A 178 -8.22 1.67 0.90
N HIS A 179 -8.84 0.53 0.98
CA HIS A 179 -10.09 0.33 1.71
C HIS A 179 -9.79 0.19 3.21
N THR A 180 -10.16 1.19 4.02
CA THR A 180 -9.81 1.28 5.44
C THR A 180 -11.01 1.46 6.35
N GLY A 181 -12.24 1.43 5.82
CA GLY A 181 -13.47 1.83 6.52
C GLY A 181 -13.74 1.10 7.84
N ALA A 182 -13.46 -0.20 7.89
CA ALA A 182 -13.62 -1.01 9.11
C ALA A 182 -12.32 -1.16 9.92
N TRP A 183 -11.30 -0.36 9.66
CA TRP A 183 -9.95 -0.38 10.24
C TRP A 183 -9.07 -1.56 9.80
N ILE A 184 -7.81 -1.25 9.57
CA ILE A 184 -6.73 -2.22 9.45
C ILE A 184 -5.86 -2.06 10.70
N GLU A 185 -5.65 -3.13 11.45
CA GLU A 185 -5.03 -3.02 12.77
C GLU A 185 -4.19 -4.24 13.16
N ASN A 186 -3.31 -4.03 14.14
CA ASN A 186 -2.48 -5.10 14.71
C ASN A 186 -1.60 -5.78 13.64
N VAL A 187 -0.95 -4.98 12.80
CA VAL A 187 -0.04 -5.46 11.76
C VAL A 187 1.39 -5.38 12.25
N ARG A 188 2.10 -6.49 12.20
CA ARG A 188 3.52 -6.59 12.50
C ARG A 188 4.30 -7.07 11.30
N ALA A 189 5.27 -6.28 10.84
CA ALA A 189 6.18 -6.64 9.75
C ALA A 189 7.62 -6.51 10.24
N GLU A 190 8.37 -7.62 10.27
CA GLU A 190 9.72 -7.63 10.80
C GLU A 190 10.63 -8.62 10.08
N ASP A 191 11.93 -8.39 10.17
CA ASP A 191 12.96 -9.28 9.61
C ASP A 191 12.77 -9.57 8.12
N ASN A 192 12.26 -8.60 7.34
CA ASN A 192 12.07 -8.73 5.91
C ASN A 192 13.17 -7.97 5.14
N VAL A 193 13.43 -8.44 3.94
CA VAL A 193 14.29 -7.76 2.95
C VAL A 193 13.42 -7.28 1.79
N MET A 194 13.54 -6.00 1.46
CA MET A 194 12.82 -5.35 0.37
C MET A 194 13.80 -4.77 -0.64
N TYR A 195 13.70 -5.21 -1.88
CA TYR A 195 14.61 -4.81 -2.94
C TYR A 195 13.83 -4.42 -4.20
N MET A 196 14.02 -3.19 -4.65
CA MET A 196 13.39 -2.68 -5.86
C MET A 196 11.84 -2.70 -5.87
N THR A 197 11.20 -2.78 -4.70
CA THR A 197 9.76 -2.49 -4.62
C THR A 197 9.53 -0.99 -4.82
N ASP A 198 8.37 -0.60 -5.32
CA ASP A 198 8.06 0.83 -5.46
C ASP A 198 8.03 1.51 -4.08
N VAL A 199 7.44 0.87 -3.09
CA VAL A 199 7.32 1.35 -1.70
C VAL A 199 7.65 0.23 -0.72
N GLY A 200 8.27 0.56 0.40
CA GLY A 200 8.52 -0.40 1.48
C GLY A 200 7.29 -0.62 2.35
N LEU A 201 6.95 0.36 3.19
CA LEU A 201 5.71 0.38 3.95
C LEU A 201 4.77 1.45 3.37
N ARG A 202 3.60 1.02 2.95
CA ARG A 202 2.60 1.88 2.32
C ARG A 202 1.27 1.81 3.05
N MET A 203 0.85 2.95 3.61
CA MET A 203 -0.52 3.16 4.10
C MET A 203 -1.22 4.11 3.14
N LYS A 204 -2.31 3.67 2.55
CA LYS A 204 -3.04 4.46 1.55
C LYS A 204 -4.54 4.43 1.83
N SER A 205 -5.19 5.57 1.69
CA SER A 205 -6.64 5.68 1.81
C SER A 205 -7.17 6.90 1.06
N ARG A 206 -8.45 7.12 1.17
CA ARG A 206 -9.13 8.37 0.81
C ARG A 206 -9.87 8.92 2.02
N PRO A 207 -10.05 10.23 2.14
CA PRO A 207 -10.74 10.80 3.29
C PRO A 207 -12.09 10.14 3.54
N TYR A 208 -12.90 10.00 2.50
CA TYR A 208 -14.26 9.49 2.59
C TYR A 208 -14.39 7.97 2.80
N TYR A 209 -13.28 7.23 2.74
CA TYR A 209 -13.30 5.81 3.10
C TYR A 209 -13.46 5.61 4.60
N GLY A 210 -13.00 6.56 5.42
CA GLY A 210 -13.11 6.50 6.86
C GLY A 210 -12.22 5.44 7.51
N GLY A 211 -12.40 5.23 8.79
CA GLY A 211 -11.58 4.31 9.57
C GLY A 211 -10.10 4.67 9.49
N GLY A 212 -9.29 3.75 9.01
CA GLY A 212 -7.86 3.99 8.86
C GLY A 212 -7.00 2.79 9.18
N VAL A 213 -5.76 3.07 9.60
CA VAL A 213 -4.77 2.07 10.00
C VAL A 213 -4.27 2.41 11.41
N ARG A 214 -4.18 1.40 12.28
CA ARG A 214 -3.70 1.59 13.64
C ARG A 214 -2.97 0.38 14.21
N ASN A 215 -2.13 0.64 15.21
CA ASN A 215 -1.35 -0.39 15.89
C ASN A 215 -0.51 -1.22 14.91
N VAL A 216 0.44 -0.54 14.26
CA VAL A 216 1.36 -1.15 13.31
C VAL A 216 2.77 -1.12 13.86
N LEU A 217 3.46 -2.25 13.82
CA LEU A 217 4.87 -2.37 14.13
C LEU A 217 5.64 -2.83 12.89
N PHE A 218 6.54 -1.99 12.40
CA PHE A 218 7.43 -2.27 11.29
C PHE A 218 8.87 -2.16 11.78
N ARG A 219 9.57 -3.27 11.95
CA ARG A 219 10.90 -3.27 12.55
C ARG A 219 11.86 -4.27 11.94
N HIS A 220 13.17 -4.04 12.14
CA HIS A 220 14.25 -4.91 11.69
C HIS A 220 14.16 -5.23 10.19
N ASN A 221 13.62 -4.32 9.38
CA ASN A 221 13.52 -4.52 7.95
C ASN A 221 14.67 -3.81 7.22
N ALA A 222 15.14 -4.41 6.15
CA ALA A 222 16.15 -3.84 5.28
C ALA A 222 15.54 -3.50 3.91
N MET A 223 15.77 -2.28 3.45
CA MET A 223 15.30 -1.78 2.16
C MET A 223 16.47 -1.37 1.29
N LYS A 224 16.47 -1.78 0.03
CA LYS A 224 17.48 -1.37 -0.94
C LYS A 224 16.86 -1.02 -2.28
N ASP A 225 17.34 0.08 -2.87
CA ASP A 225 16.95 0.55 -4.21
C ASP A 225 15.43 0.64 -4.38
N ILE A 226 14.74 1.17 -3.38
CA ILE A 226 13.30 1.39 -3.43
C ILE A 226 12.98 2.37 -4.56
N ALA A 227 12.09 1.97 -5.46
CA ALA A 227 11.88 2.68 -6.71
C ALA A 227 11.14 4.02 -6.56
N LYS A 228 10.32 4.18 -5.53
CA LYS A 228 9.62 5.42 -5.20
C LYS A 228 9.97 5.87 -3.79
N GLU A 229 9.09 5.74 -2.85
CA GLU A 229 9.28 6.16 -1.46
C GLU A 229 9.40 4.95 -0.52
N PRO A 230 10.42 4.85 0.33
CA PRO A 230 10.49 3.81 1.36
C PRO A 230 9.26 3.76 2.26
N PHE A 231 8.74 4.93 2.64
CA PHE A 231 7.56 5.07 3.50
C PHE A 231 6.55 6.02 2.88
N VAL A 232 5.31 5.56 2.72
CA VAL A 232 4.18 6.37 2.23
C VAL A 232 2.98 6.20 3.15
N PHE A 233 2.50 7.30 3.73
CA PHE A 233 1.27 7.36 4.52
C PHE A 233 0.39 8.47 3.93
N THR A 234 -0.57 8.10 3.07
CA THR A 234 -1.34 9.06 2.28
C THR A 234 -2.84 8.78 2.28
N ILE A 235 -3.64 9.83 2.47
CA ILE A 235 -5.08 9.79 2.22
C ILE A 235 -5.47 10.43 0.87
N LYS A 236 -4.47 10.84 0.08
CA LYS A 236 -4.66 11.42 -1.26
C LYS A 236 -4.60 10.34 -2.36
N TYR A 237 -5.03 9.13 -2.06
CA TYR A 237 -4.96 8.02 -3.02
C TYR A 237 -5.98 8.21 -4.15
N SER A 238 -5.55 8.00 -5.39
CA SER A 238 -6.29 8.36 -6.61
C SER A 238 -7.12 7.23 -7.23
N ALA A 239 -7.35 6.12 -6.51
CA ALA A 239 -8.13 5.02 -7.08
C ALA A 239 -9.60 5.44 -7.32
N ASP A 240 -10.13 5.07 -8.49
CA ASP A 240 -11.49 5.40 -8.89
C ASP A 240 -12.50 4.45 -8.23
N VAL A 241 -13.08 4.87 -7.13
CA VAL A 241 -14.30 4.25 -6.59
C VAL A 241 -15.29 5.39 -6.36
N ASN A 242 -16.25 5.53 -7.25
CA ASN A 242 -17.09 6.70 -7.30
C ASN A 242 -18.45 6.57 -6.60
N ASP A 243 -18.81 5.38 -6.09
CA ASP A 243 -20.16 5.11 -5.55
C ASP A 243 -20.12 4.73 -4.06
N THR A 244 -19.44 5.52 -3.25
CA THR A 244 -19.36 5.26 -1.82
C THR A 244 -19.95 6.42 -1.04
N THR A 245 -20.95 6.16 -0.23
CA THR A 245 -21.39 7.13 0.78
C THR A 245 -20.24 7.38 1.75
N PRO A 246 -19.82 8.63 1.91
CA PRO A 246 -18.69 8.96 2.79
C PRO A 246 -18.93 8.49 4.22
N ALA A 247 -17.86 8.06 4.88
CA ALA A 247 -17.85 7.82 6.32
C ALA A 247 -18.07 9.14 7.08
N ASP A 248 -18.46 9.07 8.36
CA ASP A 248 -18.72 10.24 9.16
C ASP A 248 -17.45 11.04 9.51
N GLU A 249 -16.29 10.37 9.50
CA GLU A 249 -14.99 10.94 9.80
C GLU A 249 -13.95 10.58 8.72
N PRO A 250 -12.97 11.46 8.45
CA PRO A 250 -11.94 11.15 7.48
C PRO A 250 -11.05 10.00 7.94
N ALA A 251 -10.54 9.23 6.98
CA ALA A 251 -9.56 8.19 7.24
C ALA A 251 -8.29 8.75 7.91
N GLN A 252 -7.71 8.00 8.84
CA GLN A 252 -6.49 8.40 9.54
C GLN A 252 -5.53 7.22 9.78
N PHE A 253 -4.26 7.51 9.92
CA PHE A 253 -3.24 6.55 10.33
C PHE A 253 -2.71 6.94 11.70
N ARG A 254 -2.64 5.98 12.62
CA ARG A 254 -2.20 6.25 13.99
C ARG A 254 -1.56 5.05 14.67
N ASP A 255 -0.82 5.32 15.74
CA ASP A 255 -0.20 4.28 16.56
C ASP A 255 0.71 3.38 15.71
N VAL A 256 1.60 3.99 14.94
CA VAL A 256 2.54 3.31 14.04
C VAL A 256 3.95 3.43 14.60
N GLN A 257 4.64 2.32 14.68
CA GLN A 257 6.03 2.25 15.10
C GLN A 257 6.89 1.69 13.98
N VAL A 258 7.92 2.45 13.61
CA VAL A 258 8.98 2.04 12.67
C VAL A 258 10.28 2.02 13.44
N GLN A 259 10.92 0.85 13.58
CA GLN A 259 12.06 0.66 14.44
C GLN A 259 13.17 -0.16 13.77
N ASP A 260 14.43 0.22 14.00
CA ASP A 260 15.59 -0.57 13.56
C ASP A 260 15.53 -0.90 12.07
N VAL A 261 15.34 0.11 11.22
CA VAL A 261 15.21 -0.07 9.77
C VAL A 261 16.36 0.59 9.04
N THR A 262 16.90 -0.11 8.05
CA THR A 262 17.92 0.42 7.15
C THR A 262 17.37 0.62 5.74
N VAL A 263 17.66 1.78 5.15
CA VAL A 263 17.27 2.13 3.79
C VAL A 263 18.49 2.61 3.02
N ASP A 264 18.83 1.92 1.92
CA ASP A 264 19.94 2.33 1.06
C ASP A 264 19.48 2.46 -0.40
N GLY A 265 19.38 3.68 -0.85
CA GLY A 265 18.96 4.01 -2.21
C GLY A 265 17.44 4.10 -2.39
N THR A 266 17.06 5.17 -3.07
CA THR A 266 15.72 5.35 -3.64
C THR A 266 15.81 6.25 -4.86
N SER A 267 15.06 5.96 -5.90
CA SER A 267 14.94 6.82 -7.08
C SER A 267 13.87 7.90 -6.92
N ALA A 268 13.16 7.88 -5.82
CA ALA A 268 11.95 8.63 -5.55
C ALA A 268 12.10 10.12 -5.26
N LYS A 269 10.95 10.68 -4.99
CA LYS A 269 10.78 12.08 -4.59
C LYS A 269 11.08 12.28 -3.11
N HIS A 270 10.74 11.32 -2.24
CA HIS A 270 10.86 11.44 -0.78
C HIS A 270 11.31 10.14 -0.12
N SER A 271 12.04 10.24 0.98
CA SER A 271 12.36 9.09 1.84
C SER A 271 11.18 8.69 2.73
N ILE A 272 10.46 9.69 3.20
CA ILE A 272 9.22 9.55 3.95
C ILE A 272 8.21 10.53 3.36
N LEU A 273 7.08 10.04 2.90
CA LEU A 273 5.92 10.83 2.50
C LEU A 273 4.79 10.60 3.50
N ILE A 274 4.39 11.65 4.20
CA ILE A 274 3.21 11.65 5.06
C ILE A 274 2.35 12.83 4.63
N ASP A 275 1.11 12.58 4.24
CA ASP A 275 0.19 13.64 3.86
C ASP A 275 -1.22 13.43 4.38
N GLY A 276 -1.86 14.53 4.75
CA GLY A 276 -3.27 14.62 5.09
C GLY A 276 -3.95 15.68 4.22
N MET A 277 -5.11 16.15 4.65
CA MET A 277 -5.89 17.15 3.91
C MET A 277 -6.59 18.13 4.84
N THR A 278 -6.70 19.37 4.40
CA THR A 278 -7.56 20.36 5.04
C THR A 278 -9.03 20.08 4.73
N VAL A 279 -9.93 20.61 5.56
CA VAL A 279 -11.39 20.65 5.27
C VAL A 279 -11.66 21.24 3.90
N ALA A 280 -10.96 22.33 3.55
CA ALA A 280 -11.14 22.99 2.25
C ALA A 280 -10.73 22.10 1.07
N GLU A 281 -9.57 21.42 1.15
CA GLU A 281 -9.12 20.47 0.13
C GLU A 281 -10.09 19.29 -0.02
N MET A 282 -10.62 18.76 1.10
CA MET A 282 -11.59 17.67 1.08
C MET A 282 -12.91 18.10 0.46
N ALA A 283 -13.36 19.33 0.73
CA ALA A 283 -14.56 19.89 0.12
C ALA A 283 -14.38 20.12 -1.38
N GLU A 284 -13.26 20.71 -1.78
CA GLU A 284 -12.97 21.02 -3.19
C GLU A 284 -12.75 19.73 -4.03
N SER A 285 -11.97 18.78 -3.51
CA SER A 285 -11.59 17.59 -4.28
C SER A 285 -12.67 16.51 -4.31
N PHE A 286 -13.49 16.41 -3.26
CA PHE A 286 -14.41 15.28 -3.06
C PHE A 286 -15.83 15.69 -2.64
N GLY A 287 -16.11 16.99 -2.48
CA GLY A 287 -17.42 17.47 -2.01
C GLY A 287 -17.75 17.09 -0.56
N LEU A 288 -16.74 16.84 0.28
CA LEU A 288 -16.91 16.40 1.66
C LEU A 288 -17.12 17.58 2.61
N THR A 289 -17.95 17.39 3.62
CA THR A 289 -18.29 18.42 4.61
C THR A 289 -17.81 18.05 6.03
N TYR A 290 -16.59 17.59 6.14
CA TYR A 290 -15.99 17.30 7.44
C TYR A 290 -15.73 18.57 8.25
N SER A 291 -15.78 18.46 9.57
CA SER A 291 -15.61 19.58 10.50
C SER A 291 -14.15 19.82 10.92
N ARG A 292 -13.25 18.95 10.53
CA ARG A 292 -11.83 19.03 10.91
C ARG A 292 -10.91 18.56 9.78
N ASP A 293 -9.70 19.07 9.79
CA ASP A 293 -8.63 18.60 8.91
C ASP A 293 -8.28 17.15 9.21
N ALA A 294 -7.86 16.42 8.19
CA ALA A 294 -7.47 15.02 8.30
C ALA A 294 -5.98 14.91 8.65
N TYR A 295 -5.70 14.69 9.92
CA TYR A 295 -4.37 14.50 10.49
C TYR A 295 -4.09 13.03 10.80
N HIS A 296 -2.83 12.67 10.70
CA HIS A 296 -2.28 11.43 11.27
C HIS A 296 -1.69 11.71 12.65
N GLN A 297 -1.57 10.68 13.50
CA GLN A 297 -1.10 10.88 14.87
C GLN A 297 -0.31 9.69 15.42
N ASN A 298 0.53 9.99 16.41
CA ASN A 298 1.31 9.00 17.14
C ASN A 298 2.09 8.04 16.21
N LEU A 299 2.80 8.65 15.24
CA LEU A 299 3.76 7.93 14.41
C LEU A 299 5.14 8.05 15.06
N ARG A 300 5.80 6.93 15.29
CA ARG A 300 7.11 6.85 15.94
C ARG A 300 8.11 6.16 15.05
N PHE A 301 9.17 6.87 14.70
CA PHE A 301 10.32 6.32 14.00
C PHE A 301 11.49 6.32 14.98
N SER A 302 12.13 5.17 15.20
CA SER A 302 13.29 5.06 16.07
C SER A 302 14.39 4.20 15.45
N ASN A 303 15.62 4.66 15.53
CA ASN A 303 16.79 3.99 14.97
C ASN A 303 16.58 3.62 13.48
N VAL A 304 16.30 4.63 12.65
CA VAL A 304 16.08 4.44 11.21
C VAL A 304 17.18 5.15 10.43
N SER A 305 17.93 4.42 9.62
CA SER A 305 19.01 4.98 8.84
C SER A 305 18.69 5.03 7.35
N PHE A 306 18.83 6.21 6.77
CA PHE A 306 18.70 6.46 5.34
C PHE A 306 20.06 6.80 4.72
N ARG A 307 20.38 6.13 3.63
CA ARG A 307 21.57 6.42 2.82
C ARG A 307 21.16 6.57 1.36
N ASN A 308 21.73 7.55 0.67
CA ASN A 308 21.48 7.79 -0.76
C ASN A 308 19.96 7.95 -1.06
N THR A 309 19.24 8.61 -0.18
CA THR A 309 17.81 8.85 -0.30
C THR A 309 17.53 10.34 -0.57
N LYS A 310 16.26 10.71 -0.67
CA LYS A 310 15.80 12.10 -0.84
C LYS A 310 15.33 12.67 0.49
N ALA A 311 15.00 13.96 0.49
CA ALA A 311 14.37 14.61 1.64
C ALA A 311 13.02 13.99 2.00
N THR A 312 12.54 14.23 3.21
CA THR A 312 11.19 13.89 3.62
C THR A 312 10.16 14.89 3.08
N SER A 313 8.89 14.50 3.09
CA SER A 313 7.75 15.41 2.95
C SER A 313 6.69 14.97 3.96
N ILE A 314 6.60 15.70 5.07
CA ILE A 314 5.76 15.32 6.21
C ILE A 314 4.76 16.44 6.47
N SER A 315 3.48 16.12 6.35
CA SER A 315 2.41 17.09 6.59
C SER A 315 1.21 16.46 7.29
N PHE A 316 0.43 17.31 7.97
CA PHE A 316 -0.77 16.91 8.71
C PHE A 316 -0.49 15.80 9.73
N LEU A 317 0.53 16.03 10.54
CA LEU A 317 0.98 15.10 11.58
C LEU A 317 0.98 15.77 12.94
N HIS A 318 0.52 15.06 13.96
CA HIS A 318 0.64 15.52 15.35
C HIS A 318 1.05 14.41 16.33
N ASP A 319 1.50 14.80 17.53
CA ASP A 319 1.88 13.89 18.62
C ASP A 319 2.83 12.76 18.20
N SER A 320 3.84 13.09 17.38
CA SER A 320 4.68 12.09 16.73
C SER A 320 6.16 12.33 17.01
N GLN A 321 6.97 11.28 16.84
CA GLN A 321 8.39 11.33 17.20
C GLN A 321 9.27 10.67 16.17
N PHE A 322 10.39 11.30 15.87
CA PHE A 322 11.50 10.78 15.10
C PHE A 322 12.74 10.81 15.99
N ASP A 323 13.19 9.64 16.42
CA ASP A 323 14.28 9.45 17.36
C ASP A 323 15.40 8.63 16.71
N GLU A 324 16.64 9.13 16.75
CA GLU A 324 17.78 8.50 16.07
C GLU A 324 17.53 8.20 14.58
N VAL A 325 16.79 9.07 13.89
CA VAL A 325 16.58 8.97 12.44
C VAL A 325 17.68 9.72 11.71
N THR A 326 18.50 9.01 10.96
CA THR A 326 19.71 9.54 10.36
C THR A 326 19.68 9.51 8.83
N PHE A 327 20.29 10.52 8.19
CA PHE A 327 20.39 10.64 6.74
C PHE A 327 21.84 10.82 6.31
N ALA A 328 22.38 9.87 5.57
CA ALA A 328 23.68 10.00 4.93
C ALA A 328 23.48 10.45 3.47
N ASN A 329 24.26 11.45 3.05
CA ASN A 329 24.25 12.00 1.69
C ASN A 329 22.94 12.76 1.31
N THR A 330 22.18 13.23 2.29
CA THR A 330 20.96 14.02 2.07
C THR A 330 21.03 15.29 2.94
N PRO A 331 21.62 16.40 2.47
CA PRO A 331 21.91 17.57 3.32
C PRO A 331 20.67 18.34 3.79
N GLN A 332 19.55 18.26 3.09
CA GLN A 332 18.28 18.88 3.46
C GLN A 332 17.23 17.79 3.66
N ALA A 333 17.34 17.04 4.75
CA ALA A 333 16.55 15.83 4.93
C ALA A 333 15.12 16.12 5.37
N TRP A 334 14.87 17.13 6.20
CA TRP A 334 13.59 17.33 6.86
C TRP A 334 12.75 18.44 6.24
N ALA A 335 11.53 18.11 5.81
CA ALA A 335 10.53 19.09 5.39
C ALA A 335 9.19 18.80 6.05
N PHE A 336 8.65 19.80 6.76
CA PHE A 336 7.42 19.74 7.52
C PHE A 336 6.44 20.82 7.11
N PHE A 337 5.16 20.50 7.12
CA PHE A 337 4.07 21.44 6.91
C PHE A 337 2.82 21.00 7.68
N ALA A 338 2.14 21.94 8.35
CA ALA A 338 0.95 21.65 9.16
C ALA A 338 1.18 20.52 10.18
N VAL A 339 2.27 20.62 10.94
CA VAL A 339 2.59 19.65 12.00
C VAL A 339 2.45 20.29 13.39
N ASN A 340 2.06 19.48 14.36
CA ASN A 340 1.86 19.94 15.73
C ASN A 340 2.36 18.89 16.74
N ASP A 341 3.19 19.33 17.70
CA ASP A 341 3.78 18.47 18.74
C ASP A 341 4.53 17.25 18.12
N VAL A 342 5.39 17.55 17.15
CA VAL A 342 6.29 16.57 16.52
C VAL A 342 7.69 16.76 17.06
N THR A 343 8.24 15.69 17.65
CA THR A 343 9.59 15.69 18.24
C THR A 343 10.61 15.11 17.27
N LEU A 344 11.74 15.81 17.12
CA LEU A 344 12.95 15.28 16.53
C LEU A 344 13.99 15.13 17.64
N ALA A 345 14.26 13.89 18.04
CA ALA A 345 15.26 13.56 19.05
C ALA A 345 16.45 12.87 18.37
N ASP A 346 17.68 13.38 18.66
CA ASP A 346 18.93 12.88 18.11
C ASP A 346 18.93 12.60 16.57
N SER A 347 18.04 13.31 15.86
CA SER A 347 17.76 13.09 14.42
C SER A 347 18.27 14.23 13.53
N LEU A 348 18.95 15.25 14.08
CA LEU A 348 19.31 16.45 13.33
C LEU A 348 20.78 16.52 12.88
N HIS A 349 21.55 15.48 13.04
CA HIS A 349 22.99 15.46 12.73
C HIS A 349 23.38 16.30 11.49
N GLN A 350 23.60 17.61 11.68
CA GLN A 350 23.94 18.58 10.63
C GLN A 350 22.91 18.71 9.50
N GLN A 351 21.67 18.30 9.71
CA GLN A 351 20.60 18.40 8.72
C GLN A 351 19.84 19.73 8.86
N SER A 352 19.43 20.31 7.74
CA SER A 352 18.54 21.47 7.75
C SER A 352 17.08 21.06 7.78
N ILE A 353 16.26 21.92 8.39
CA ILE A 353 14.81 21.73 8.49
C ILE A 353 14.12 22.81 7.66
N THR A 354 13.20 22.39 6.79
CA THR A 354 12.22 23.28 6.19
C THR A 354 10.89 23.08 6.90
N ARG A 355 10.25 24.18 7.35
CA ARG A 355 8.97 24.11 8.06
C ARG A 355 8.10 25.32 7.77
N GLY A 356 6.77 25.16 7.94
CA GLY A 356 5.82 26.26 7.94
C GLY A 356 5.91 27.14 9.19
N GLU A 357 5.46 28.37 9.12
CA GLU A 357 5.53 29.34 10.23
C GLU A 357 4.74 28.91 11.49
N LYS A 358 3.69 28.11 11.32
CA LYS A 358 2.80 27.63 12.40
C LYS A 358 3.16 26.25 12.92
N ASP A 359 4.17 25.62 12.35
CA ASP A 359 4.56 24.26 12.72
C ASP A 359 5.21 24.23 14.12
N LYS A 360 4.72 23.35 14.95
CA LYS A 360 5.27 23.12 16.31
C LYS A 360 6.14 21.87 16.30
N LEU A 361 7.44 22.11 16.22
CA LEU A 361 8.47 21.08 16.32
C LEU A 361 9.20 21.21 17.65
N ILE A 362 9.42 20.06 18.28
CA ILE A 362 10.23 19.92 19.49
C ILE A 362 11.57 19.30 19.06
N LEU A 363 12.67 19.99 19.35
CA LEU A 363 14.02 19.56 18.96
C LEU A 363 14.79 19.16 20.22
N GLU A 364 15.11 17.88 20.34
CA GLU A 364 15.83 17.32 21.48
C GLU A 364 17.18 16.72 21.05
N GLY A 365 18.22 16.90 21.87
CA GLY A 365 19.53 16.24 21.70
C GLY A 365 20.40 16.74 20.51
N ALA A 366 19.92 17.62 19.69
CA ALA A 366 20.37 17.76 18.31
C ALA A 366 21.40 18.84 18.02
N MET A 367 21.89 19.57 18.99
CA MET A 367 22.90 20.60 18.78
C MET A 367 24.19 20.32 19.57
N LYS A 368 24.90 19.31 19.17
CA LYS A 368 26.30 19.16 19.59
C LYS A 368 27.21 19.15 18.39
#